data_fdd8c4da3069fa6a3cae0e0385615ce2
#
_entry.id   fdd8c4da3069fa6a3cae0e0385615ce2
#
_cell.length_a   1.000
_cell.length_b   1.000
_cell.length_c   1.000
_cell.angle_alpha   90.00
_cell.angle_beta   90.00
_cell.angle_gamma   90.00
#
_symmetry.space_group_name_H-M   'P 1'
#
loop_
_entity.id
_entity.type
_entity.pdbx_description
1 polymer ?
#
loop_
_entity_poly.entity_id
_entity_poly.type
_entity_poly.pdbx_seq_one_letter_code
_entity_poly.pdbx_strand_id
1 'polypeptide(L)'
;MGTLVISDLHLGIATHADVLRRERARDVLKERLAQGVDRLVLLGDTLELRHGPAREAAGVAVPVLEELGEALGPDAQVVVVPGNHDHALLDGWLESRGRDATPTPMGLEERLSPAQASPLAQRVGEALGARRTEVAYPGLWLRDDVYATHGHYLDLHSTVPTVERLAAGVMGRLVGPLPEGRLTTDDYEARLAPIYAWIHATSQRAQAGRAAASAGESVKVWKLLAGGGRRPVHAKALAAMFPVVLWALNGVGIGPFRAELSGKEIFRAGVRAMAQAQGRLGVEAAHVLFGHTHRTGGLAGDEADAWDTPSGARLHNTGNWVFETHFMADPQGSSPYWPGGAVALDADGPPRLERLLADVPGHELAPEPATARATREE
;
A
#
# COMPACT_ATOMS: atom_id res chain seq x y z
N MET A 1 -8.91 24.40 3.03
CA MET A 1 -9.01 23.15 3.81
C MET A 1 -7.73 22.37 3.53
N GLY A 2 -6.86 22.25 4.55
CA GLY A 2 -5.59 21.55 4.44
C GLY A 2 -5.78 20.03 4.58
N THR A 3 -5.48 19.26 3.54
CA THR A 3 -5.53 17.80 3.57
C THR A 3 -4.10 17.25 3.64
N LEU A 4 -3.87 16.30 4.54
CA LEU A 4 -2.65 15.49 4.58
C LEU A 4 -2.99 14.04 4.21
N VAL A 5 -2.27 13.48 3.25
CA VAL A 5 -2.43 12.10 2.77
C VAL A 5 -1.17 11.32 3.09
N ILE A 6 -1.31 10.20 3.80
CA ILE A 6 -0.25 9.23 4.08
C ILE A 6 -0.74 7.83 3.74
N SER A 7 0.14 6.91 3.43
CA SER A 7 -0.18 5.52 3.11
C SER A 7 0.87 4.54 3.63
N ASP A 8 0.58 3.27 3.51
CA ASP A 8 1.54 2.19 3.74
C ASP A 8 2.18 2.26 5.14
N LEU A 9 1.31 2.38 6.16
CA LEU A 9 1.74 2.42 7.56
C LEU A 9 2.10 1.03 8.08
N HIS A 10 1.44 0.00 7.57
CA HIS A 10 1.60 -1.42 7.92
C HIS A 10 1.70 -1.67 9.43
N LEU A 11 0.85 -0.98 10.22
CA LEU A 11 0.83 -1.12 11.67
C LEU A 11 0.59 -2.57 12.07
N GLY A 12 1.48 -3.09 12.88
CA GLY A 12 1.44 -4.49 13.31
C GLY A 12 2.24 -5.46 12.45
N ILE A 13 3.07 -4.96 11.52
CA ILE A 13 3.95 -5.82 10.71
C ILE A 13 4.85 -6.69 11.60
N ALA A 14 4.91 -7.99 11.32
CA ALA A 14 5.63 -8.97 12.12
C ALA A 14 7.16 -8.73 12.19
N THR A 15 7.72 -8.02 11.21
CA THR A 15 9.14 -7.62 11.19
C THR A 15 9.44 -6.42 12.08
N HIS A 16 8.42 -5.74 12.62
CA HIS A 16 8.51 -4.48 13.36
C HIS A 16 9.13 -3.33 12.57
N ALA A 17 8.99 -3.37 11.25
CA ALA A 17 9.48 -2.33 10.35
C ALA A 17 8.58 -1.09 10.31
N ASP A 18 7.35 -1.16 10.83
CA ASP A 18 6.42 -0.04 11.00
C ASP A 18 7.01 1.03 11.92
N VAL A 19 7.45 2.16 11.32
CA VAL A 19 8.20 3.20 12.04
C VAL A 19 7.36 3.92 13.08
N LEU A 20 6.03 3.91 12.97
CA LEU A 20 5.14 4.52 13.98
C LEU A 20 5.11 3.75 15.32
N ARG A 21 5.74 2.58 15.44
CA ARG A 21 6.09 2.02 16.75
C ARG A 21 7.12 2.87 17.49
N ARG A 22 7.89 3.71 16.80
CA ARG A 22 8.93 4.56 17.36
C ARG A 22 8.31 5.89 17.78
N GLU A 23 8.53 6.28 19.02
CA GLU A 23 8.04 7.55 19.58
C GLU A 23 8.45 8.72 18.71
N ARG A 24 9.73 8.79 18.30
CA ARG A 24 10.26 9.87 17.46
C ARG A 24 9.47 10.03 16.15
N ALA A 25 9.13 8.93 15.47
CA ALA A 25 8.36 9.00 14.23
C ALA A 25 6.91 9.46 14.47
N ARG A 26 6.29 8.98 15.57
CA ARG A 26 4.96 9.45 15.98
C ARG A 26 4.95 10.93 16.31
N ASP A 27 5.94 11.41 17.06
CA ASP A 27 6.01 12.82 17.45
C ASP A 27 6.11 13.75 16.24
N VAL A 28 6.97 13.42 15.27
CA VAL A 28 7.06 14.18 14.01
C VAL A 28 5.72 14.22 13.27
N LEU A 29 5.03 13.09 13.20
CA LEU A 29 3.71 13.04 12.54
C LEU A 29 2.67 13.85 13.33
N LYS A 30 2.61 13.70 14.67
CA LYS A 30 1.70 14.47 15.54
C LYS A 30 1.95 15.97 15.44
N GLU A 31 3.20 16.40 15.45
CA GLU A 31 3.58 17.81 15.23
C GLU A 31 3.03 18.31 13.88
N ARG A 32 3.15 17.50 12.83
CA ARG A 32 2.63 17.88 11.50
C ARG A 32 1.10 17.94 11.47
N LEU A 33 0.42 16.99 12.14
CA LEU A 33 -1.05 16.98 12.23
C LEU A 33 -1.58 18.21 12.98
N ALA A 34 -0.90 18.63 14.05
CA ALA A 34 -1.27 19.81 14.82
C ALA A 34 -1.09 21.15 14.06
N GLN A 35 -0.40 21.16 12.91
CA GLN A 35 -0.15 22.36 12.11
C GLN A 35 -1.31 22.70 11.14
N GLY A 36 -2.56 22.49 11.54
CA GLY A 36 -3.74 22.93 10.78
C GLY A 36 -4.14 21.94 9.67
N VAL A 37 -4.08 20.66 9.96
CA VAL A 37 -4.64 19.60 9.09
C VAL A 37 -6.14 19.51 9.34
N ASP A 38 -6.95 19.90 8.35
CA ASP A 38 -8.40 19.83 8.41
C ASP A 38 -8.93 18.43 8.03
N ARG A 39 -8.14 17.69 7.24
CA ARG A 39 -8.48 16.33 6.81
C ARG A 39 -7.23 15.45 6.72
N LEU A 40 -7.24 14.34 7.46
CA LEU A 40 -6.25 13.26 7.33
C LEU A 40 -6.81 12.15 6.46
N VAL A 41 -6.04 11.70 5.46
CA VAL A 41 -6.37 10.53 4.65
C VAL A 41 -5.33 9.44 4.86
N LEU A 42 -5.76 8.29 5.35
CA LEU A 42 -4.98 7.06 5.43
C LEU A 42 -5.23 6.28 4.14
N LEU A 43 -4.32 6.39 3.18
CA LEU A 43 -4.52 5.94 1.80
C LEU A 43 -4.04 4.51 1.58
N GLY A 44 -4.58 3.58 2.34
CA GLY A 44 -4.34 2.14 2.24
C GLY A 44 -3.18 1.61 3.07
N ASP A 45 -3.26 0.34 3.33
CA ASP A 45 -2.27 -0.43 4.09
C ASP A 45 -1.94 0.21 5.45
N THR A 46 -3.01 0.67 6.13
CA THR A 46 -2.92 1.20 7.49
C THR A 46 -2.55 0.10 8.47
N LEU A 47 -3.18 -1.08 8.33
CA LEU A 47 -2.90 -2.25 9.15
C LEU A 47 -2.23 -3.36 8.33
N GLU A 48 -1.33 -4.10 8.97
CA GLU A 48 -0.75 -5.30 8.37
C GLU A 48 -1.54 -6.54 8.77
N LEU A 49 -2.51 -6.96 7.96
CA LEU A 49 -3.36 -8.11 8.23
C LEU A 49 -2.93 -9.41 7.53
N ARG A 50 -1.81 -9.38 6.81
CA ARG A 50 -1.27 -10.54 6.09
C ARG A 50 -0.20 -11.31 6.87
N HIS A 51 0.36 -10.70 7.92
CA HIS A 51 1.47 -11.26 8.68
C HIS A 51 1.08 -11.95 9.97
N GLY A 52 -0.21 -12.07 10.27
CA GLY A 52 -0.71 -12.71 11.49
C GLY A 52 -2.17 -12.40 11.76
N PRO A 53 -2.67 -12.85 12.92
CA PRO A 53 -4.05 -12.59 13.33
C PRO A 53 -4.35 -11.09 13.44
N ALA A 54 -5.50 -10.66 12.92
CA ALA A 54 -5.93 -9.26 12.93
C ALA A 54 -5.94 -8.62 14.33
N ARG A 55 -6.20 -9.42 15.39
CA ARG A 55 -6.14 -8.94 16.78
C ARG A 55 -4.74 -8.46 17.19
N GLU A 56 -3.67 -9.08 16.67
CA GLU A 56 -2.29 -8.72 16.97
C GLU A 56 -1.93 -7.40 16.27
N ALA A 57 -2.26 -7.27 15.00
CA ALA A 57 -2.09 -6.02 14.26
C ALA A 57 -2.88 -4.88 14.90
N ALA A 58 -4.15 -5.12 15.25
CA ALA A 58 -5.00 -4.13 15.93
C ALA A 58 -4.46 -3.74 17.32
N GLY A 59 -3.86 -4.68 18.05
CA GLY A 59 -3.23 -4.40 19.36
C GLY A 59 -2.09 -3.40 19.27
N VAL A 60 -1.40 -3.34 18.12
CA VAL A 60 -0.34 -2.36 17.83
C VAL A 60 -0.94 -1.07 17.24
N ALA A 61 -1.89 -1.22 16.32
CA ALA A 61 -2.41 -0.10 15.56
C ALA A 61 -3.29 0.83 16.41
N VAL A 62 -4.19 0.29 17.23
CA VAL A 62 -5.16 1.08 17.98
C VAL A 62 -4.50 2.17 18.83
N PRO A 63 -3.50 1.90 19.69
CA PRO A 63 -2.86 2.95 20.48
C PRO A 63 -2.19 4.04 19.59
N VAL A 64 -1.59 3.66 18.47
CA VAL A 64 -0.98 4.63 17.54
C VAL A 64 -2.04 5.51 16.90
N LEU A 65 -3.16 4.91 16.44
CA LEU A 65 -4.25 5.64 15.83
C LEU A 65 -4.97 6.57 16.81
N GLU A 66 -5.06 6.19 18.09
CA GLU A 66 -5.59 7.05 19.17
C GLU A 66 -4.71 8.29 19.33
N GLU A 67 -3.36 8.12 19.41
CA GLU A 67 -2.43 9.27 19.47
C GLU A 67 -2.55 10.19 18.24
N LEU A 68 -2.71 9.63 17.03
CA LEU A 68 -2.92 10.44 15.82
C LEU A 68 -4.28 11.14 15.85
N GLY A 69 -5.32 10.46 16.32
CA GLY A 69 -6.64 11.03 16.52
C GLY A 69 -6.65 12.19 17.51
N GLU A 70 -5.90 12.09 18.60
CA GLU A 70 -5.76 13.16 19.61
C GLU A 70 -4.97 14.37 19.08
N ALA A 71 -3.98 14.12 18.21
CA ALA A 71 -3.16 15.18 17.61
C ALA A 71 -3.91 16.03 16.56
N LEU A 72 -4.99 15.50 16.00
CA LEU A 72 -5.86 16.22 15.08
C LEU A 72 -6.77 17.20 15.83
N GLY A 73 -7.06 18.35 15.21
CA GLY A 73 -8.05 19.27 15.72
C GLY A 73 -9.45 18.64 15.86
N PRO A 74 -10.33 19.15 16.73
CA PRO A 74 -11.64 18.54 17.03
C PRO A 74 -12.57 18.45 15.81
N ASP A 75 -12.41 19.36 14.84
CA ASP A 75 -13.23 19.45 13.62
C ASP A 75 -12.58 18.75 12.41
N ALA A 76 -11.37 18.22 12.57
CA ALA A 76 -10.66 17.57 11.48
C ALA A 76 -11.38 16.26 11.07
N GLN A 77 -11.48 16.02 9.78
CA GLN A 77 -12.01 14.79 9.20
C GLN A 77 -10.91 13.72 9.04
N VAL A 78 -11.29 12.46 9.14
CA VAL A 78 -10.41 11.34 8.83
C VAL A 78 -11.08 10.46 7.79
N VAL A 79 -10.35 10.08 6.75
CA VAL A 79 -10.82 9.12 5.75
C VAL A 79 -9.82 7.96 5.69
N VAL A 80 -10.33 6.75 5.89
CA VAL A 80 -9.56 5.52 5.75
C VAL A 80 -9.92 4.89 4.41
N VAL A 81 -8.92 4.70 3.55
CA VAL A 81 -9.06 3.97 2.29
C VAL A 81 -8.37 2.62 2.47
N PRO A 82 -9.06 1.50 2.48
CA PRO A 82 -8.40 0.21 2.58
C PRO A 82 -7.52 -0.09 1.38
N GLY A 83 -6.33 -0.66 1.64
CA GLY A 83 -5.41 -1.17 0.64
C GLY A 83 -5.53 -2.70 0.48
N ASN A 84 -4.51 -3.31 -0.08
CA ASN A 84 -4.50 -4.76 -0.26
C ASN A 84 -4.07 -5.53 1.00
N HIS A 85 -3.33 -4.92 1.94
CA HIS A 85 -2.97 -5.55 3.22
C HIS A 85 -4.09 -5.47 4.26
N ASP A 86 -4.90 -4.47 4.18
CA ASP A 86 -6.03 -4.26 5.11
C ASP A 86 -7.39 -4.26 4.42
N HIS A 87 -7.51 -4.93 3.26
CA HIS A 87 -8.76 -5.10 2.50
C HIS A 87 -9.89 -5.69 3.35
N ALA A 88 -9.56 -6.51 4.35
CA ALA A 88 -10.53 -7.05 5.31
C ALA A 88 -11.26 -5.99 6.15
N LEU A 89 -10.82 -4.73 6.14
CA LEU A 89 -11.61 -3.61 6.67
C LEU A 89 -12.96 -3.44 5.95
N LEU A 90 -13.15 -4.06 4.78
CA LEU A 90 -14.37 -4.01 3.98
C LEU A 90 -15.24 -5.26 4.09
N ASP A 91 -14.80 -6.30 4.81
CA ASP A 91 -15.44 -7.63 4.78
C ASP A 91 -16.95 -7.58 5.02
N GLY A 92 -17.41 -6.81 5.99
CA GLY A 92 -18.84 -6.71 6.31
C GLY A 92 -19.65 -6.08 5.17
N TRP A 93 -19.12 -5.04 4.55
CA TRP A 93 -19.76 -4.38 3.42
C TRP A 93 -19.75 -5.26 2.16
N LEU A 94 -18.62 -5.88 1.84
CA LEU A 94 -18.49 -6.79 0.67
C LEU A 94 -19.39 -8.03 0.83
N GLU A 95 -19.49 -8.60 2.03
CA GLU A 95 -20.43 -9.69 2.31
C GLU A 95 -21.89 -9.25 2.12
N SER A 96 -22.24 -8.05 2.55
CA SER A 96 -23.58 -7.51 2.36
C SER A 96 -23.91 -7.32 0.88
N ARG A 97 -22.97 -6.80 0.09
CA ARG A 97 -23.09 -6.71 -1.39
C ARG A 97 -23.26 -8.08 -2.05
N GLY A 98 -22.47 -9.08 -1.59
CA GLY A 98 -22.52 -10.44 -2.14
C GLY A 98 -23.83 -11.18 -1.86
N ARG A 99 -24.67 -10.70 -0.94
CA ARG A 99 -26.01 -11.25 -0.67
C ARG A 99 -27.08 -10.72 -1.64
N ASP A 100 -26.83 -9.60 -2.28
CA ASP A 100 -27.74 -9.05 -3.28
C ASP A 100 -27.64 -9.84 -4.60
N ALA A 101 -28.79 -10.24 -5.14
CA ALA A 101 -28.85 -10.94 -6.43
C ALA A 101 -28.35 -10.06 -7.59
N THR A 102 -28.48 -8.73 -7.45
CA THR A 102 -28.02 -7.72 -8.41
C THR A 102 -27.44 -6.53 -7.65
N PRO A 103 -26.18 -6.64 -7.17
CA PRO A 103 -25.59 -5.52 -6.44
C PRO A 103 -25.39 -4.32 -7.36
N THR A 104 -25.60 -3.12 -6.83
CA THR A 104 -25.27 -1.89 -7.54
C THR A 104 -23.79 -1.90 -7.92
N PRO A 105 -23.41 -1.60 -9.19
CA PRO A 105 -22.02 -1.52 -9.58
C PRO A 105 -21.23 -0.56 -8.68
N MET A 106 -20.02 -0.96 -8.30
CA MET A 106 -19.14 -0.15 -7.48
C MET A 106 -18.59 1.03 -8.28
N GLY A 107 -18.73 2.23 -7.72
CA GLY A 107 -18.16 3.46 -8.29
C GLY A 107 -16.66 3.59 -8.05
N LEU A 108 -16.10 4.75 -8.41
CA LEU A 108 -14.73 5.13 -8.08
C LEU A 108 -14.57 5.57 -6.62
N GLU A 109 -15.69 5.87 -5.97
CA GLU A 109 -15.74 6.33 -4.58
C GLU A 109 -17.05 5.88 -3.94
N GLU A 110 -16.95 4.86 -3.11
CA GLU A 110 -18.01 4.46 -2.19
C GLU A 110 -17.67 4.99 -0.79
N ARG A 111 -18.63 5.60 -0.10
CA ARG A 111 -18.45 6.11 1.26
C ARG A 111 -19.28 5.33 2.27
N LEU A 112 -18.63 4.92 3.32
CA LEU A 112 -19.19 4.06 4.37
C LEU A 112 -18.87 4.65 5.74
N SER A 113 -19.77 4.50 6.70
CA SER A 113 -19.35 4.59 8.10
C SER A 113 -18.43 3.39 8.43
N PRO A 114 -17.50 3.53 9.37
CA PRO A 114 -16.64 2.42 9.77
C PRO A 114 -17.44 1.17 10.20
N ALA A 115 -18.57 1.34 10.88
CA ALA A 115 -19.45 0.24 11.29
C ALA A 115 -20.12 -0.50 10.13
N GLN A 116 -20.40 0.19 9.01
CA GLN A 116 -20.91 -0.45 7.79
C GLN A 116 -19.82 -1.24 7.07
N ALA A 117 -18.58 -0.80 7.14
CA ALA A 117 -17.47 -1.46 6.47
C ALA A 117 -17.11 -2.80 7.13
N SER A 118 -16.79 -2.82 8.41
CA SER A 118 -16.59 -4.04 9.22
C SER A 118 -16.44 -3.73 10.72
N PRO A 119 -16.52 -4.75 11.60
CA PRO A 119 -16.20 -4.57 13.02
C PRO A 119 -14.76 -4.10 13.28
N LEU A 120 -13.80 -4.50 12.43
CA LEU A 120 -12.42 -4.05 12.53
C LEU A 120 -12.28 -2.58 12.10
N ALA A 121 -12.94 -2.18 11.02
CA ALA A 121 -13.00 -0.79 10.59
C ALA A 121 -13.66 0.10 11.64
N GLN A 122 -14.68 -0.41 12.34
CA GLN A 122 -15.32 0.31 13.45
C GLN A 122 -14.29 0.60 14.57
N ARG A 123 -13.49 -0.37 14.98
CA ARG A 123 -12.43 -0.17 15.99
C ARG A 123 -11.38 0.85 15.54
N VAL A 124 -10.99 0.82 14.27
CA VAL A 124 -10.07 1.81 13.67
C VAL A 124 -10.70 3.20 13.72
N GLY A 125 -11.98 3.32 13.34
CA GLY A 125 -12.71 4.58 13.38
C GLY A 125 -12.90 5.13 14.82
N GLU A 126 -13.14 4.26 15.79
CA GLU A 126 -13.23 4.63 17.20
C GLU A 126 -11.90 5.21 17.70
N ALA A 127 -10.77 4.57 17.38
CA ALA A 127 -9.43 5.04 17.73
C ALA A 127 -9.10 6.42 17.12
N LEU A 128 -9.49 6.64 15.86
CA LEU A 128 -9.28 7.91 15.15
C LEU A 128 -10.32 9.00 15.51
N GLY A 129 -11.37 8.65 16.26
CA GLY A 129 -12.50 9.52 16.58
C GLY A 129 -13.73 9.23 15.73
N ALA A 130 -14.63 8.38 16.22
CA ALA A 130 -15.75 7.77 15.49
C ALA A 130 -16.65 8.73 14.69
N ARG A 131 -16.88 9.95 15.20
CA ARG A 131 -17.81 10.91 14.56
C ARG A 131 -17.23 11.60 13.32
N ARG A 132 -15.91 11.59 13.14
CA ARG A 132 -15.18 12.27 12.08
C ARG A 132 -14.49 11.32 11.10
N THR A 133 -14.64 10.00 11.33
CA THR A 133 -13.98 8.98 10.51
C THR A 133 -14.96 8.34 9.55
N GLU A 134 -14.57 8.30 8.27
CA GLU A 134 -15.26 7.60 7.19
C GLU A 134 -14.33 6.57 6.57
N VAL A 135 -14.89 5.58 5.88
CA VAL A 135 -14.18 4.66 5.00
C VAL A 135 -14.56 4.97 3.56
N ALA A 136 -13.59 5.14 2.70
CA ALA A 136 -13.80 5.33 1.27
C ALA A 136 -13.16 4.21 0.46
N TYR A 137 -13.80 3.74 -0.63
CA TYR A 137 -13.25 2.66 -1.46
C TYR A 137 -13.78 2.72 -2.92
N PRO A 138 -12.96 2.35 -3.92
CA PRO A 138 -11.53 2.03 -3.90
C PRO A 138 -10.62 3.26 -3.83
N GLY A 139 -11.19 4.42 -3.80
CA GLY A 139 -10.51 5.71 -3.68
C GLY A 139 -11.48 6.81 -3.32
N LEU A 140 -11.04 8.05 -3.42
CA LEU A 140 -11.85 9.23 -3.14
C LEU A 140 -11.38 10.44 -3.94
N TRP A 141 -12.31 11.33 -4.20
CA TRP A 141 -12.02 12.66 -4.71
C TRP A 141 -11.66 13.59 -3.54
N LEU A 142 -10.42 14.05 -3.52
CA LEU A 142 -9.95 15.03 -2.54
C LEU A 142 -10.40 16.44 -2.91
N ARG A 143 -10.49 16.67 -4.21
CA ARG A 143 -10.91 17.88 -4.90
C ARG A 143 -11.34 17.49 -6.33
N ASP A 144 -12.06 18.31 -7.05
CA ASP A 144 -12.59 17.99 -8.39
C ASP A 144 -11.50 17.57 -9.40
N ASP A 145 -10.25 18.04 -9.20
CA ASP A 145 -9.10 17.75 -10.04
C ASP A 145 -8.10 16.77 -9.42
N VAL A 146 -8.35 16.27 -8.20
CA VAL A 146 -7.43 15.39 -7.45
C VAL A 146 -8.14 14.13 -6.98
N TYR A 147 -7.78 13.00 -7.55
CA TYR A 147 -8.25 11.67 -7.14
C TYR A 147 -7.17 10.95 -6.33
N ALA A 148 -7.56 10.23 -5.29
CA ALA A 148 -6.65 9.42 -4.47
C ALA A 148 -7.15 7.98 -4.36
N THR A 149 -6.26 7.02 -4.48
CA THR A 149 -6.52 5.58 -4.30
C THR A 149 -5.28 4.91 -3.73
N HIS A 150 -5.42 3.79 -3.02
CA HIS A 150 -4.23 3.07 -2.56
C HIS A 150 -3.32 2.66 -3.72
N GLY A 151 -3.89 2.19 -4.82
CA GLY A 151 -3.13 1.88 -6.04
C GLY A 151 -2.98 0.39 -6.34
N HIS A 152 -3.43 -0.52 -5.48
CA HIS A 152 -3.27 -1.98 -5.63
C HIS A 152 -3.87 -2.57 -6.93
N TYR A 153 -4.75 -1.87 -7.61
CA TYR A 153 -5.25 -2.27 -8.94
C TYR A 153 -4.15 -2.29 -10.01
N LEU A 154 -3.04 -1.56 -9.80
CA LEU A 154 -1.89 -1.59 -10.70
C LEU A 154 -1.29 -3.01 -10.82
N ASP A 155 -1.50 -3.89 -9.84
CA ASP A 155 -0.96 -5.26 -9.86
C ASP A 155 -1.46 -6.05 -11.07
N LEU A 156 -2.70 -5.81 -11.54
CA LEU A 156 -3.22 -6.45 -12.75
C LEU A 156 -2.49 -6.00 -14.04
N HIS A 157 -1.83 -4.86 -14.01
CA HIS A 157 -1.13 -4.26 -15.15
C HIS A 157 0.41 -4.28 -15.02
N SER A 158 0.92 -4.65 -13.84
CA SER A 158 2.35 -4.73 -13.59
C SER A 158 3.02 -5.82 -14.45
N THR A 159 4.22 -5.53 -14.94
CA THR A 159 5.08 -6.50 -15.63
C THR A 159 6.14 -7.10 -14.71
N VAL A 160 6.19 -6.67 -13.45
CA VAL A 160 7.07 -7.23 -12.42
C VAL A 160 6.39 -8.45 -11.80
N PRO A 161 7.08 -9.60 -11.72
CA PRO A 161 6.49 -10.83 -11.18
C PRO A 161 6.47 -10.82 -9.63
N THR A 162 5.62 -9.97 -9.05
CA THR A 162 5.30 -10.00 -7.60
C THR A 162 4.39 -11.19 -7.28
N VAL A 163 4.27 -11.54 -6.00
CA VAL A 163 3.34 -12.60 -5.57
C VAL A 163 1.91 -12.23 -5.93
N GLU A 164 1.53 -10.98 -5.72
CA GLU A 164 0.22 -10.41 -6.07
C GLU A 164 -0.03 -10.51 -7.57
N ARG A 165 0.95 -10.12 -8.39
CA ARG A 165 0.84 -10.18 -9.85
C ARG A 165 0.75 -11.61 -10.38
N LEU A 166 1.49 -12.55 -9.79
CA LEU A 166 1.41 -13.97 -10.14
C LEU A 166 0.03 -14.53 -9.77
N ALA A 167 -0.45 -14.25 -8.56
CA ALA A 167 -1.77 -14.68 -8.11
C ALA A 167 -2.88 -14.07 -8.98
N ALA A 168 -2.79 -12.77 -9.31
CA ALA A 168 -3.71 -12.10 -10.22
C ALA A 168 -3.71 -12.73 -11.63
N GLY A 169 -2.54 -13.15 -12.13
CA GLY A 169 -2.44 -13.88 -13.39
C GLY A 169 -3.14 -15.25 -13.36
N VAL A 170 -3.02 -15.97 -12.26
CA VAL A 170 -3.75 -17.25 -12.05
C VAL A 170 -5.26 -16.98 -11.96
N MET A 171 -5.70 -15.99 -11.20
CA MET A 171 -7.11 -15.59 -11.12
C MET A 171 -7.68 -15.20 -12.48
N GLY A 172 -6.92 -14.47 -13.29
CA GLY A 172 -7.30 -14.15 -14.67
C GLY A 172 -7.58 -15.39 -15.55
N ARG A 173 -6.93 -16.52 -15.23
CA ARG A 173 -7.24 -17.81 -15.89
C ARG A 173 -8.55 -18.43 -15.41
N LEU A 174 -8.92 -18.24 -14.15
CA LEU A 174 -10.14 -18.80 -13.54
C LEU A 174 -11.37 -17.94 -13.85
N VAL A 175 -11.24 -16.64 -13.75
CA VAL A 175 -12.32 -15.65 -13.95
C VAL A 175 -12.47 -15.25 -15.42
N GLY A 176 -11.41 -15.41 -16.21
CA GLY A 176 -11.32 -14.98 -17.59
C GLY A 176 -10.42 -13.75 -17.78
N PRO A 177 -10.03 -13.44 -19.03
CA PRO A 177 -9.20 -12.29 -19.34
C PRO A 177 -9.91 -10.98 -18.94
N LEU A 178 -9.12 -9.93 -18.71
CA LEU A 178 -9.68 -8.58 -18.52
C LEU A 178 -10.42 -8.16 -19.79
N PRO A 179 -11.61 -7.58 -19.70
CA PRO A 179 -12.31 -6.98 -20.83
C PRO A 179 -11.42 -6.00 -21.58
N GLU A 180 -11.63 -5.84 -22.89
CA GLU A 180 -10.97 -4.76 -23.64
C GLU A 180 -11.61 -3.40 -23.34
N GLY A 181 -10.83 -2.31 -23.44
CA GLY A 181 -11.31 -0.95 -23.22
C GLY A 181 -11.42 -0.54 -21.73
N ARG A 182 -12.45 0.19 -21.36
CA ARG A 182 -12.70 0.61 -19.96
C ARG A 182 -13.00 -0.58 -19.08
N LEU A 183 -12.54 -0.52 -17.83
CA LEU A 183 -12.81 -1.48 -16.76
C LEU A 183 -13.63 -0.81 -15.66
N THR A 184 -14.45 -1.57 -15.00
CA THR A 184 -15.14 -1.18 -13.78
C THR A 184 -14.33 -1.58 -12.55
N THR A 185 -14.63 -1.00 -11.40
CA THR A 185 -14.08 -1.43 -10.12
C THR A 185 -14.43 -2.90 -9.82
N ASP A 186 -15.64 -3.34 -10.17
CA ASP A 186 -16.06 -4.74 -10.01
C ASP A 186 -15.21 -5.71 -10.87
N ASP A 187 -14.68 -5.27 -12.03
CA ASP A 187 -13.74 -6.09 -12.83
C ASP A 187 -12.42 -6.32 -12.13
N TYR A 188 -11.94 -5.33 -11.38
CA TYR A 188 -10.73 -5.44 -10.56
C TYR A 188 -10.99 -6.31 -9.34
N GLU A 189 -12.06 -6.04 -8.61
CA GLU A 189 -12.42 -6.77 -7.39
C GLU A 189 -12.67 -8.26 -7.66
N ALA A 190 -13.34 -8.60 -8.74
CA ALA A 190 -13.58 -10.00 -9.10
C ALA A 190 -12.28 -10.83 -9.21
N ARG A 191 -11.14 -10.18 -9.45
CA ARG A 191 -9.83 -10.83 -9.61
C ARG A 191 -8.94 -10.70 -8.40
N LEU A 192 -9.02 -9.61 -7.67
CA LEU A 192 -8.11 -9.29 -6.57
C LEU A 192 -8.70 -9.63 -5.20
N ALA A 193 -9.97 -9.33 -4.94
CA ALA A 193 -10.59 -9.58 -3.65
C ALA A 193 -10.52 -11.05 -3.19
N PRO A 194 -10.71 -12.08 -4.06
CA PRO A 194 -10.55 -13.47 -3.64
C PRO A 194 -9.12 -13.80 -3.18
N ILE A 195 -8.10 -13.17 -3.79
CA ILE A 195 -6.70 -13.35 -3.41
C ILE A 195 -6.47 -12.76 -2.01
N TYR A 196 -6.96 -11.55 -1.77
CA TYR A 196 -6.82 -10.87 -0.48
C TYR A 196 -7.55 -11.61 0.64
N ALA A 197 -8.79 -12.07 0.37
CA ALA A 197 -9.56 -12.88 1.31
C ALA A 197 -8.86 -14.20 1.65
N TRP A 198 -8.26 -14.88 0.66
CA TRP A 198 -7.52 -16.12 0.88
C TRP A 198 -6.25 -15.88 1.71
N ILE A 199 -5.47 -14.84 1.39
CA ILE A 199 -4.28 -14.47 2.16
C ILE A 199 -4.68 -14.13 3.60
N HIS A 200 -5.71 -13.30 3.78
CA HIS A 200 -6.22 -12.93 5.10
C HIS A 200 -6.65 -14.16 5.89
N ALA A 201 -7.52 -15.02 5.33
CA ALA A 201 -7.98 -16.23 5.99
C ALA A 201 -6.83 -17.18 6.40
N THR A 202 -5.76 -17.22 5.60
CA THR A 202 -4.57 -18.01 5.90
C THR A 202 -3.77 -17.40 7.04
N SER A 203 -3.60 -16.08 7.06
CA SER A 203 -2.87 -15.36 8.12
C SER A 203 -3.58 -15.47 9.48
N GLN A 204 -4.93 -15.47 9.51
CA GLN A 204 -5.69 -15.64 10.75
C GLN A 204 -5.45 -16.99 11.44
N ARG A 205 -5.02 -18.03 10.68
CA ARG A 205 -4.70 -19.38 11.19
C ARG A 205 -3.23 -19.54 11.54
N ALA A 206 -2.37 -18.63 11.11
CA ALA A 206 -0.94 -18.72 11.36
C ALA A 206 -0.62 -18.44 12.84
N GLN A 207 0.29 -19.21 13.42
CA GLN A 207 0.90 -18.84 14.70
C GLN A 207 1.93 -17.72 14.45
N ALA A 208 2.00 -16.75 15.34
CA ALA A 208 2.83 -15.54 15.21
C ALA A 208 4.29 -15.80 14.74
N GLY A 209 4.95 -16.86 15.22
CA GLY A 209 6.31 -17.22 14.81
C GLY A 209 6.45 -17.71 13.37
N ARG A 210 5.39 -18.28 12.77
CA ARG A 210 5.38 -18.71 11.36
C ARG A 210 5.07 -17.57 10.41
N ALA A 211 4.24 -16.62 10.82
CA ALA A 211 3.92 -15.43 10.05
C ALA A 211 5.17 -14.55 9.82
N ALA A 212 5.99 -14.35 10.85
CA ALA A 212 7.26 -13.63 10.73
C ALA A 212 8.25 -14.28 9.75
N ALA A 213 8.25 -15.61 9.64
CA ALA A 213 9.11 -16.33 8.71
C ALA A 213 8.67 -16.15 7.24
N SER A 214 7.36 -16.10 6.98
CA SER A 214 6.83 -15.93 5.61
C SER A 214 6.92 -14.49 5.10
N ALA A 215 6.83 -13.50 6.00
CA ALA A 215 6.93 -12.07 5.66
C ALA A 215 8.23 -11.67 4.93
N GLY A 216 9.32 -12.43 5.17
CA GLY A 216 10.61 -12.18 4.51
C GLY A 216 10.86 -13.00 3.23
N GLU A 217 9.96 -13.87 2.81
CA GLU A 217 10.24 -14.80 1.69
C GLU A 217 10.31 -14.11 0.34
N SER A 218 9.41 -13.19 0.03
CA SER A 218 9.44 -12.39 -1.19
C SER A 218 10.73 -11.56 -1.29
N VAL A 219 11.18 -11.00 -0.16
CA VAL A 219 12.46 -10.26 -0.05
C VAL A 219 13.65 -11.19 -0.26
N LYS A 220 13.62 -12.40 0.29
CA LYS A 220 14.68 -13.41 0.08
C LYS A 220 14.78 -13.82 -1.39
N VAL A 221 13.66 -14.07 -2.04
CA VAL A 221 13.59 -14.39 -3.48
C VAL A 221 14.11 -13.21 -4.30
N TRP A 222 13.69 -11.98 -4.00
CA TRP A 222 14.18 -10.80 -4.67
C TRP A 222 15.68 -10.61 -4.50
N LYS A 223 16.23 -10.72 -3.28
CA LYS A 223 17.67 -10.65 -3.01
C LYS A 223 18.45 -11.74 -3.76
N LEU A 224 17.86 -12.93 -3.90
CA LEU A 224 18.46 -14.05 -4.64
C LEU A 224 18.51 -13.75 -6.14
N LEU A 225 17.49 -13.10 -6.69
CA LEU A 225 17.37 -12.80 -8.12
C LEU A 225 18.08 -11.49 -8.52
N ALA A 226 17.93 -10.41 -7.73
CA ALA A 226 18.42 -9.07 -8.05
C ALA A 226 19.77 -8.71 -7.38
N GLY A 227 20.15 -9.38 -6.27
CA GLY A 227 21.33 -9.07 -5.47
C GLY A 227 22.65 -9.30 -6.24
N GLY A 228 23.57 -8.32 -6.21
CA GLY A 228 24.94 -8.43 -6.69
C GLY A 228 25.85 -8.98 -5.60
N GLY A 229 26.61 -10.07 -5.84
CA GLY A 229 27.56 -10.63 -4.89
C GLY A 229 27.99 -12.06 -5.25
N ARG A 230 28.88 -12.68 -4.43
CA ARG A 230 29.24 -14.11 -4.57
C ARG A 230 28.01 -14.96 -4.28
N ARG A 231 27.35 -15.43 -5.33
CA ARG A 231 26.15 -16.29 -5.25
C ARG A 231 26.57 -17.76 -5.14
N PRO A 232 25.94 -18.57 -4.27
CA PRO A 232 26.08 -20.02 -4.29
C PRO A 232 25.61 -20.60 -5.64
N VAL A 233 26.14 -21.76 -6.04
CA VAL A 233 25.91 -22.37 -7.37
C VAL A 233 24.43 -22.54 -7.70
N HIS A 234 23.62 -22.96 -6.72
CA HIS A 234 22.17 -23.11 -6.88
C HIS A 234 21.45 -21.78 -7.14
N ALA A 235 21.91 -20.67 -6.54
CA ALA A 235 21.35 -19.35 -6.79
C ALA A 235 21.69 -18.81 -8.19
N LYS A 236 22.89 -19.17 -8.71
CA LYS A 236 23.25 -18.85 -10.11
C LYS A 236 22.40 -19.63 -11.09
N ALA A 237 22.16 -20.92 -10.83
CA ALA A 237 21.28 -21.76 -11.66
C ALA A 237 19.83 -21.22 -11.66
N LEU A 238 19.30 -20.85 -10.50
CA LEU A 238 17.96 -20.26 -10.37
C LEU A 238 17.85 -18.93 -11.12
N ALA A 239 18.85 -18.06 -10.98
CA ALA A 239 18.90 -16.78 -11.71
C ALA A 239 19.01 -16.97 -13.22
N ALA A 240 19.74 -17.98 -13.69
CA ALA A 240 19.85 -18.30 -15.11
C ALA A 240 18.54 -18.89 -15.68
N MET A 241 17.78 -19.64 -14.87
CA MET A 241 16.50 -20.19 -15.28
C MET A 241 15.34 -19.19 -15.19
N PHE A 242 15.50 -18.09 -14.45
CA PHE A 242 14.44 -17.10 -14.22
C PHE A 242 13.80 -16.58 -15.52
N PRO A 243 14.57 -16.16 -16.57
CA PRO A 243 13.97 -15.73 -17.83
C PRO A 243 13.15 -16.82 -18.53
N VAL A 244 13.60 -18.09 -18.42
CA VAL A 244 12.90 -19.25 -19.02
C VAL A 244 11.58 -19.50 -18.30
N VAL A 245 11.58 -19.42 -16.98
CA VAL A 245 10.35 -19.53 -16.16
C VAL A 245 9.37 -18.41 -16.52
N LEU A 246 9.83 -17.17 -16.63
CA LEU A 246 8.98 -16.06 -17.05
C LEU A 246 8.44 -16.24 -18.48
N TRP A 247 9.26 -16.73 -19.39
CA TRP A 247 8.84 -17.06 -20.75
C TRP A 247 7.71 -18.11 -20.73
N ALA A 248 7.87 -19.17 -19.95
CA ALA A 248 6.84 -20.21 -19.80
C ALA A 248 5.55 -19.64 -19.19
N LEU A 249 5.64 -18.81 -18.13
CA LEU A 249 4.49 -18.15 -17.50
C LEU A 249 3.77 -17.22 -18.49
N ASN A 250 4.53 -16.48 -19.31
CA ASN A 250 3.97 -15.66 -20.38
C ASN A 250 3.26 -16.52 -21.43
N GLY A 251 3.88 -17.65 -21.83
CA GLY A 251 3.33 -18.60 -22.80
C GLY A 251 2.01 -19.23 -22.35
N VAL A 252 1.86 -19.46 -21.05
CA VAL A 252 0.58 -19.94 -20.49
C VAL A 252 -0.37 -18.81 -20.11
N GLY A 253 -0.07 -17.56 -20.45
CA GLY A 253 -0.96 -16.41 -20.28
C GLY A 253 -1.14 -15.91 -18.83
N ILE A 254 -0.18 -16.18 -17.94
CA ILE A 254 -0.14 -15.64 -16.58
C ILE A 254 0.49 -14.26 -16.57
N GLY A 255 1.36 -13.95 -17.57
CA GLY A 255 2.02 -12.67 -17.76
C GLY A 255 1.11 -11.56 -18.34
N PRO A 256 1.72 -10.52 -18.94
CA PRO A 256 3.13 -10.44 -19.38
C PRO A 256 4.12 -10.12 -18.26
N PHE A 257 5.24 -10.81 -18.21
CA PHE A 257 6.34 -10.54 -17.27
C PHE A 257 7.62 -10.16 -18.02
N ARG A 258 8.41 -9.27 -17.37
CA ARG A 258 9.75 -8.91 -17.81
C ARG A 258 10.80 -9.48 -16.87
N ALA A 259 11.95 -9.89 -17.41
CA ALA A 259 13.03 -10.48 -16.62
C ALA A 259 13.96 -9.42 -16.00
N GLU A 260 13.84 -8.15 -16.38
CA GLU A 260 14.63 -7.06 -15.81
C GLU A 260 14.04 -6.62 -14.47
N LEU A 261 14.82 -6.79 -13.40
CA LEU A 261 14.46 -6.46 -12.03
C LEU A 261 15.35 -5.35 -11.44
N SER A 262 15.89 -4.45 -12.28
CA SER A 262 16.59 -3.27 -11.77
C SER A 262 15.61 -2.36 -11.02
N GLY A 263 16.07 -1.68 -9.96
CA GLY A 263 15.22 -0.75 -9.20
C GLY A 263 14.58 0.33 -10.09
N LYS A 264 15.27 0.76 -11.15
CA LYS A 264 14.76 1.71 -12.13
C LYS A 264 13.62 1.13 -12.97
N GLU A 265 13.73 -0.13 -13.41
CA GLU A 265 12.66 -0.78 -14.19
C GLU A 265 11.45 -1.14 -13.31
N ILE A 266 11.67 -1.58 -12.08
CA ILE A 266 10.59 -1.82 -11.10
C ILE A 266 9.78 -0.53 -10.89
N PHE A 267 10.47 0.58 -10.66
CA PHE A 267 9.83 1.89 -10.54
C PHE A 267 8.99 2.25 -11.78
N ARG A 268 9.61 2.21 -12.97
CA ARG A 268 8.94 2.54 -14.23
C ARG A 268 7.75 1.61 -14.51
N ALA A 269 7.87 0.33 -14.17
CA ALA A 269 6.78 -0.63 -14.32
C ALA A 269 5.60 -0.29 -13.41
N GLY A 270 5.86 0.09 -12.15
CA GLY A 270 4.83 0.51 -11.21
C GLY A 270 4.07 1.76 -11.68
N VAL A 271 4.80 2.79 -12.11
CA VAL A 271 4.18 4.03 -12.60
C VAL A 271 3.36 3.79 -13.89
N ARG A 272 3.89 3.01 -14.85
CA ARG A 272 3.15 2.63 -16.06
C ARG A 272 1.90 1.82 -15.73
N ALA A 273 2.00 0.88 -14.80
CA ALA A 273 0.87 0.07 -14.37
C ALA A 273 -0.22 0.92 -13.70
N MET A 274 0.17 1.90 -12.87
CA MET A 274 -0.78 2.85 -12.27
C MET A 274 -1.45 3.74 -13.32
N ALA A 275 -0.68 4.29 -14.27
CA ALA A 275 -1.23 5.06 -15.38
C ALA A 275 -2.23 4.23 -16.22
N GLN A 276 -1.94 2.95 -16.43
CA GLN A 276 -2.83 2.03 -17.13
C GLN A 276 -4.10 1.73 -16.32
N ALA A 277 -3.98 1.42 -15.03
CA ALA A 277 -5.12 1.15 -14.16
C ALA A 277 -6.08 2.33 -14.11
N GLN A 278 -5.55 3.54 -13.87
CA GLN A 278 -6.31 4.78 -13.83
C GLN A 278 -6.98 5.09 -15.17
N GLY A 279 -6.24 4.95 -16.30
CA GLY A 279 -6.80 5.17 -17.62
C GLY A 279 -7.91 4.17 -17.98
N ARG A 280 -7.75 2.89 -17.58
CA ARG A 280 -8.76 1.84 -17.79
C ARG A 280 -10.02 2.06 -16.94
N LEU A 281 -9.88 2.57 -15.71
CA LEU A 281 -11.02 3.00 -14.87
C LEU A 281 -11.70 4.27 -15.39
N GLY A 282 -11.03 5.03 -16.26
CA GLY A 282 -11.53 6.29 -16.77
C GLY A 282 -11.57 7.39 -15.72
N VAL A 283 -10.57 7.43 -14.85
CA VAL A 283 -10.41 8.53 -13.88
C VAL A 283 -9.96 9.78 -14.62
N GLU A 284 -10.79 10.82 -14.60
CA GLU A 284 -10.55 12.10 -15.25
C GLU A 284 -10.13 13.14 -14.20
N ALA A 285 -8.88 13.05 -13.73
CA ALA A 285 -8.29 13.95 -12.76
C ALA A 285 -7.00 14.59 -13.33
N ALA A 286 -6.68 15.81 -12.91
CA ALA A 286 -5.39 16.43 -13.23
C ALA A 286 -4.25 15.81 -12.39
N HIS A 287 -4.56 15.39 -11.17
CA HIS A 287 -3.62 14.76 -10.26
C HIS A 287 -4.19 13.45 -9.70
N VAL A 288 -3.36 12.41 -9.63
CA VAL A 288 -3.72 11.13 -9.00
C VAL A 288 -2.69 10.80 -7.92
N LEU A 289 -3.18 10.65 -6.70
CA LEU A 289 -2.38 10.25 -5.54
C LEU A 289 -2.50 8.75 -5.32
N PHE A 290 -1.39 8.07 -5.05
CA PHE A 290 -1.39 6.65 -4.75
C PHE A 290 -0.24 6.25 -3.80
N GLY A 291 -0.29 5.08 -3.21
CA GLY A 291 0.72 4.46 -2.36
C GLY A 291 1.24 3.15 -2.95
N HIS A 292 1.12 2.04 -2.20
CA HIS A 292 1.31 0.65 -2.60
C HIS A 292 2.73 0.25 -3.02
N THR A 293 3.45 1.09 -3.75
CA THR A 293 4.82 0.76 -4.20
C THR A 293 5.91 1.17 -3.22
N HIS A 294 5.54 1.72 -2.07
CA HIS A 294 6.43 2.20 -1.00
C HIS A 294 7.48 3.24 -1.43
N ARG A 295 7.39 3.79 -2.63
CA ARG A 295 8.33 4.75 -3.16
C ARG A 295 7.73 6.15 -3.24
N THR A 296 8.18 7.06 -2.40
CA THR A 296 7.81 8.48 -2.54
C THR A 296 8.18 8.99 -3.94
N GLY A 297 7.26 9.69 -4.64
CA GLY A 297 7.51 10.19 -5.99
C GLY A 297 6.45 11.18 -6.50
N GLY A 298 6.69 11.85 -7.53
CA GLY A 298 7.62 12.59 -8.31
C GLY A 298 8.54 13.56 -7.56
N LEU A 299 9.64 13.05 -7.10
CA LEU A 299 10.67 13.88 -6.50
C LEU A 299 11.43 14.69 -7.56
N ALA A 300 12.11 15.77 -7.13
CA ALA A 300 12.86 16.64 -8.04
C ALA A 300 13.98 15.93 -8.83
N GLY A 301 14.46 14.77 -8.33
CA GLY A 301 15.46 13.94 -9.01
C GLY A 301 14.89 12.86 -9.93
N ASP A 302 13.57 12.72 -9.99
CA ASP A 302 12.91 11.75 -10.85
C ASP A 302 12.85 12.23 -12.31
N GLU A 303 12.72 11.30 -13.25
CA GLU A 303 12.39 11.62 -14.64
C GLU A 303 10.97 12.21 -14.67
N ALA A 304 10.86 13.51 -14.93
CA ALA A 304 9.57 14.22 -14.81
C ALA A 304 8.45 13.55 -15.62
N ASP A 305 8.72 13.23 -16.88
CA ASP A 305 7.75 12.64 -17.81
C ASP A 305 7.30 11.22 -17.39
N ALA A 306 8.06 10.54 -16.52
CA ALA A 306 7.67 9.21 -16.03
C ALA A 306 6.41 9.25 -15.16
N TRP A 307 6.10 10.40 -14.57
CA TRP A 307 4.94 10.60 -13.68
C TRP A 307 3.72 11.17 -14.39
N ASP A 308 3.82 11.44 -15.69
CA ASP A 308 2.69 11.91 -16.48
C ASP A 308 2.00 10.73 -17.18
N THR A 309 0.68 10.71 -17.10
CA THR A 309 -0.12 9.68 -17.79
C THR A 309 -0.38 10.08 -19.24
N PRO A 310 -0.71 9.12 -20.12
CA PRO A 310 -1.14 9.44 -21.47
C PRO A 310 -2.39 10.32 -21.56
N SER A 311 -3.21 10.35 -20.50
CA SER A 311 -4.38 11.22 -20.39
C SER A 311 -4.06 12.64 -19.89
N GLY A 312 -2.80 12.93 -19.57
CA GLY A 312 -2.36 14.25 -19.08
C GLY A 312 -2.46 14.42 -17.56
N ALA A 313 -2.84 13.40 -16.81
CA ALA A 313 -2.83 13.44 -15.34
C ALA A 313 -1.41 13.28 -14.80
N ARG A 314 -1.09 14.00 -13.71
CA ARG A 314 0.15 13.86 -12.95
C ARG A 314 -0.03 12.86 -11.81
N LEU A 315 0.83 11.84 -11.76
CA LEU A 315 0.87 10.87 -10.68
C LEU A 315 1.73 11.36 -9.51
N HIS A 316 1.31 11.07 -8.29
CA HIS A 316 2.04 11.36 -7.05
C HIS A 316 1.97 10.14 -6.15
N ASN A 317 3.13 9.63 -5.73
CA ASN A 317 3.17 8.53 -4.77
C ASN A 317 3.50 9.05 -3.37
N THR A 318 2.64 8.72 -2.40
CA THR A 318 2.74 9.15 -1.01
C THR A 318 3.93 8.56 -0.26
N GLY A 319 4.56 7.50 -0.81
CA GLY A 319 5.65 6.80 -0.14
C GLY A 319 5.15 5.73 0.84
N ASN A 320 5.81 5.64 2.01
CA ASN A 320 5.53 4.62 3.01
C ASN A 320 5.94 5.06 4.42
N TRP A 321 5.57 4.23 5.44
CA TRP A 321 5.95 4.38 6.85
C TRP A 321 6.57 3.09 7.42
N VAL A 322 7.29 2.35 6.56
CA VAL A 322 8.04 1.15 6.95
C VAL A 322 9.54 1.32 6.67
N PHE A 323 10.39 0.84 7.58
CA PHE A 323 11.85 0.92 7.44
C PHE A 323 12.40 -0.37 6.84
N GLU A 324 12.52 -0.41 5.50
CA GLU A 324 12.95 -1.59 4.75
C GLU A 324 14.24 -1.33 3.98
N THR A 325 15.38 -1.63 4.61
CA THR A 325 16.73 -1.37 4.07
C THR A 325 17.04 -2.02 2.73
N HIS A 326 16.30 -3.06 2.34
CA HIS A 326 16.56 -3.78 1.09
C HIS A 326 16.16 -3.00 -0.16
N PHE A 327 15.25 -2.01 -0.05
CA PHE A 327 14.91 -1.11 -1.13
C PHE A 327 15.77 0.18 -1.14
N MET A 328 16.54 0.40 -0.09
CA MET A 328 17.35 1.60 0.06
C MET A 328 18.77 1.34 -0.45
N ALA A 329 19.18 2.00 -1.53
CA ALA A 329 20.56 1.97 -1.99
C ALA A 329 21.50 2.67 -0.98
N ASP A 330 20.99 3.72 -0.33
CA ASP A 330 21.62 4.45 0.77
C ASP A 330 20.62 4.50 1.94
N PRO A 331 20.98 4.03 3.14
CA PRO A 331 20.09 4.05 4.32
C PRO A 331 20.02 5.43 4.97
N GLN A 332 19.99 6.49 4.18
CA GLN A 332 19.83 7.87 4.61
C GLN A 332 18.54 8.47 4.05
N GLY A 333 18.11 9.57 4.63
CA GLY A 333 16.88 10.27 4.29
C GLY A 333 16.74 10.69 2.83
N SER A 334 17.77 10.60 2.01
CA SER A 334 17.74 10.89 0.57
C SER A 334 17.04 9.80 -0.26
N SER A 335 16.99 8.56 0.22
CA SER A 335 16.34 7.44 -0.51
C SER A 335 14.86 7.73 -0.78
N PRO A 336 14.33 7.48 -2.00
CA PRO A 336 12.90 7.60 -2.26
C PRO A 336 12.05 6.57 -1.51
N TYR A 337 12.65 5.52 -0.96
CA TYR A 337 12.01 4.51 -0.10
C TYR A 337 12.17 4.81 1.40
N TRP A 338 12.70 5.99 1.74
CA TRP A 338 12.79 6.41 3.12
C TRP A 338 11.39 6.63 3.71
N PRO A 339 11.10 6.14 4.93
CA PRO A 339 9.77 6.29 5.52
C PRO A 339 9.43 7.76 5.84
N GLY A 340 8.14 8.01 6.05
CA GLY A 340 7.63 9.33 6.40
C GLY A 340 7.21 10.16 5.19
N GLY A 341 6.91 9.50 4.07
CA GLY A 341 6.31 10.15 2.91
C GLY A 341 4.88 10.61 3.18
N ALA A 342 4.53 11.79 2.68
CA ALA A 342 3.19 12.36 2.76
C ALA A 342 2.92 13.27 1.55
N VAL A 343 1.65 13.54 1.28
CA VAL A 343 1.22 14.56 0.31
C VAL A 343 0.32 15.55 1.02
N ALA A 344 0.69 16.82 0.99
CA ALA A 344 -0.15 17.91 1.44
C ALA A 344 -0.93 18.50 0.24
N LEU A 345 -2.22 18.73 0.44
CA LEU A 345 -3.11 19.35 -0.55
C LEU A 345 -3.86 20.51 0.09
N ASP A 346 -3.62 21.69 -0.44
CA ASP A 346 -4.33 22.90 -0.06
C ASP A 346 -5.64 23.05 -0.88
N ALA A 347 -6.44 24.07 -0.58
CA ALA A 347 -7.67 24.36 -1.33
C ALA A 347 -7.37 24.59 -2.83
N ASP A 348 -6.25 25.21 -3.13
CA ASP A 348 -5.79 25.55 -4.46
C ASP A 348 -4.34 25.09 -4.68
N GLY A 349 -3.93 24.97 -5.94
CA GLY A 349 -2.58 24.58 -6.33
C GLY A 349 -2.35 23.05 -6.39
N PRO A 350 -1.19 22.62 -6.88
CA PRO A 350 -0.89 21.19 -7.04
C PRO A 350 -0.60 20.50 -5.70
N PRO A 351 -0.79 19.17 -5.62
CA PRO A 351 -0.35 18.37 -4.47
C PRO A 351 1.16 18.56 -4.22
N ARG A 352 1.55 18.67 -2.95
CA ARG A 352 2.95 18.86 -2.53
C ARG A 352 3.44 17.62 -1.77
N LEU A 353 4.52 17.00 -2.24
CA LEU A 353 5.19 15.92 -1.53
C LEU A 353 5.92 16.46 -0.30
N GLU A 354 5.73 15.81 0.82
CA GLU A 354 6.44 16.03 2.07
C GLU A 354 7.21 14.76 2.47
N ARG A 355 8.37 14.91 3.08
CA ARG A 355 9.21 13.82 3.57
C ARG A 355 9.52 14.08 5.04
N LEU A 356 8.54 13.75 5.88
CA LEU A 356 8.50 14.18 7.29
C LEU A 356 9.65 13.62 8.12
N LEU A 357 10.15 12.43 7.80
CA LEU A 357 11.23 11.76 8.52
C LEU A 357 12.59 11.84 7.80
N ALA A 358 12.75 12.72 6.78
CA ALA A 358 13.98 12.78 5.99
C ALA A 358 15.23 13.08 6.85
N ASP A 359 15.08 13.89 7.89
CA ASP A 359 16.16 14.30 8.79
C ASP A 359 16.28 13.41 10.05
N VAL A 360 15.41 12.39 10.21
CA VAL A 360 15.47 11.47 11.34
C VAL A 360 16.52 10.39 11.05
N PRO A 361 17.50 10.18 11.95
CA PRO A 361 18.53 9.17 11.74
C PRO A 361 17.95 7.75 11.61
N GLY A 362 18.50 6.94 10.70
CA GLY A 362 18.01 5.58 10.44
C GLY A 362 18.00 4.66 11.66
N HIS A 363 18.90 4.85 12.61
CA HIS A 363 18.95 4.03 13.83
C HIS A 363 17.77 4.30 14.79
N GLU A 364 17.12 5.48 14.69
CA GLU A 364 15.91 5.80 15.45
C GLU A 364 14.65 5.21 14.80
N LEU A 365 14.71 4.90 13.50
CA LEU A 365 13.60 4.33 12.72
C LEU A 365 13.70 2.81 12.58
N ALA A 366 14.90 2.25 12.66
CA ALA A 366 15.15 0.84 12.43
C ALA A 366 14.46 -0.05 13.49
N PRO A 367 13.97 -1.24 13.10
CA PRO A 367 13.43 -2.21 14.06
C PRO A 367 14.50 -2.65 15.05
N GLU A 368 14.11 -2.82 16.32
CA GLU A 368 15.02 -3.38 17.33
C GLU A 368 15.51 -4.78 16.92
N PRO A 369 16.79 -5.10 17.15
CA PRO A 369 17.33 -6.45 16.91
C PRO A 369 16.48 -7.52 17.61
N ALA A 370 16.28 -8.66 16.95
CA ALA A 370 15.45 -9.75 17.48
C ALA A 370 15.93 -10.24 18.86
N THR A 371 17.25 -10.19 19.14
CA THR A 371 17.84 -10.53 20.43
C THR A 371 17.45 -9.59 21.57
N ALA A 372 17.26 -8.30 21.30
CA ALA A 372 16.83 -7.33 22.30
C ALA A 372 15.32 -7.43 22.62
N ARG A 373 14.54 -8.00 21.70
CA ARG A 373 13.09 -8.21 21.86
C ARG A 373 12.78 -9.39 22.79
N ALA A 374 13.51 -10.51 22.61
CA ALA A 374 13.31 -11.71 23.42
C ALA A 374 13.54 -11.49 24.92
N THR A 375 14.44 -10.55 25.29
CA THR A 375 14.74 -10.19 26.69
C THR A 375 13.71 -9.28 27.36
N ARG A 376 12.72 -8.72 26.62
CA ARG A 376 11.64 -7.88 27.19
C ARG A 376 10.32 -8.65 27.34
N GLU A 377 10.20 -9.81 26.70
CA GLU A 377 9.01 -10.68 26.78
C GLU A 377 9.16 -11.78 27.85
N GLU A 378 10.33 -11.92 28.48
CA GLU A 378 10.60 -12.71 29.69
C GLU A 378 10.46 -11.83 30.97
#